data_43d91d03f691f6ee5871c7c9bfb5593f
#
_entry.id   43d91d03f691f6ee5871c7c9bfb5593f
#
_cell.length_a   1.000
_cell.length_b   1.000
_cell.length_c   1.000
_cell.angle_alpha   90.00
_cell.angle_beta   90.00
_cell.angle_gamma   90.00
#
_symmetry.space_group_name_H-M   'P 1'
#
loop_
_entity.id
_entity.type
_entity.pdbx_description
1 polymer ?
#
loop_
_entity_poly.entity_id
_entity_poly.type
_entity_poly.pdbx_seq_one_letter_code
_entity_poly.pdbx_strand_id
1 'polypeptide(L)'
;MAQERDVRYTNVVPLSTDVLALHLDREPRFYATIAAPGLYWQLGPGSYNRLLVDSRRGQLFGVTQDRIISRVRQNLTGYYVKKGTRSDIRLPDYFNGISTFQQGATVYMRLAELYLIAAEAWNEYEGPNGIHRDKIFDRLNAVRERAGIPTVQESWGEYGINPNKFNEQAGLRDIIRREKTIEFMFEGHRFWDVRRWGTAIAEGWNDKPMAWVVLGETWQEFFNNGQGPVVVWDDAYFNPARDYLFPIKSEEAMVSGIVQNPGW
;
A
#
# COMPACT_ATOMS: atom_id res chain seq x y z
N MET A 1 -17.32 9.03 -21.85
CA MET A 1 -17.13 10.42 -21.39
C MET A 1 -15.76 10.46 -20.74
N ALA A 2 -14.86 11.30 -21.23
CA ALA A 2 -13.58 11.53 -20.53
C ALA A 2 -13.93 12.23 -19.21
N GLN A 3 -13.74 11.54 -18.08
CA GLN A 3 -13.84 12.16 -16.78
C GLN A 3 -12.86 13.34 -16.75
N GLU A 4 -13.31 14.50 -16.32
CA GLU A 4 -12.42 15.63 -16.06
C GLU A 4 -11.41 15.16 -15.00
N ARG A 5 -10.17 15.01 -15.44
CA ARG A 5 -9.09 14.59 -14.55
C ARG A 5 -8.75 15.73 -13.62
N ASP A 6 -8.72 15.46 -12.35
CA ASP A 6 -8.37 16.44 -11.33
C ASP A 6 -7.00 17.07 -11.66
N VAL A 7 -7.00 18.40 -11.85
CA VAL A 7 -5.80 19.18 -12.20
C VAL A 7 -4.64 18.95 -11.24
N ARG A 8 -4.91 18.60 -10.00
CA ARG A 8 -3.91 18.30 -8.96
C ARG A 8 -2.99 17.13 -9.33
N TYR A 9 -3.43 16.23 -10.20
CA TYR A 9 -2.70 15.01 -10.55
C TYR A 9 -2.11 15.01 -11.96
N THR A 10 -2.16 16.12 -12.69
CA THR A 10 -1.64 16.22 -14.07
C THR A 10 -0.17 15.87 -14.21
N ASN A 11 0.62 16.04 -13.14
CA ASN A 11 2.04 15.64 -13.12
C ASN A 11 2.24 14.13 -12.93
N VAL A 12 1.20 13.39 -12.53
CA VAL A 12 1.24 11.96 -12.24
C VAL A 12 0.41 11.16 -13.22
N VAL A 13 -0.75 11.68 -13.61
CA VAL A 13 -1.68 11.01 -14.55
C VAL A 13 -1.50 11.60 -15.94
N PRO A 14 -1.01 10.81 -16.93
CA PRO A 14 -0.93 11.25 -18.32
C PRO A 14 -2.31 11.56 -18.89
N LEU A 15 -2.36 12.46 -19.85
CA LEU A 15 -3.57 12.71 -20.64
C LEU A 15 -3.85 11.60 -21.67
N SER A 16 -3.00 10.58 -21.73
CA SER A 16 -3.15 9.42 -22.60
C SER A 16 -4.36 8.58 -22.23
N THR A 17 -4.93 7.89 -23.23
CA THR A 17 -6.01 6.92 -23.08
C THR A 17 -5.54 5.56 -22.54
N ASP A 18 -4.22 5.34 -22.46
CA ASP A 18 -3.62 4.05 -22.06
C ASP A 18 -3.53 3.85 -20.55
N VAL A 19 -4.10 4.76 -19.77
CA VAL A 19 -4.14 4.64 -18.31
C VAL A 19 -5.34 3.79 -17.89
N LEU A 20 -5.07 2.74 -17.14
CA LEU A 20 -6.11 1.88 -16.61
C LEU A 20 -7.05 2.67 -15.68
N ALA A 21 -8.37 2.53 -15.87
CA ALA A 21 -9.38 3.22 -15.05
C ALA A 21 -9.20 2.97 -13.54
N LEU A 22 -8.70 1.79 -13.16
CA LEU A 22 -8.35 1.44 -11.78
C LEU A 22 -7.33 2.39 -11.15
N HIS A 23 -6.49 3.06 -11.95
CA HIS A 23 -5.46 3.99 -11.46
C HIS A 23 -5.94 5.44 -11.45
N LEU A 24 -7.15 5.73 -11.93
CA LEU A 24 -7.74 7.05 -11.94
C LEU A 24 -8.57 7.32 -10.69
N ASP A 25 -8.75 8.58 -10.35
CA ASP A 25 -9.59 9.04 -9.23
C ASP A 25 -9.29 8.36 -7.89
N ARG A 26 -7.99 8.06 -7.67
CA ARG A 26 -7.52 7.49 -6.41
C ARG A 26 -7.16 8.60 -5.42
N GLU A 27 -7.18 8.27 -4.13
CA GLU A 27 -6.75 9.21 -3.11
C GLU A 27 -5.27 9.62 -3.27
N PRO A 28 -4.83 10.79 -2.75
CA PRO A 28 -3.47 11.29 -2.93
C PRO A 28 -2.36 10.32 -2.53
N ARG A 29 -2.58 9.53 -1.48
CA ARG A 29 -1.58 8.56 -0.99
C ARG A 29 -1.31 7.43 -1.99
N PHE A 30 -2.29 7.05 -2.83
CA PHE A 30 -2.04 6.10 -3.91
C PHE A 30 -0.93 6.61 -4.84
N TYR A 31 -1.07 7.84 -5.33
CA TYR A 31 -0.10 8.45 -6.25
C TYR A 31 1.24 8.78 -5.58
N ALA A 32 1.24 9.05 -4.28
CA ALA A 32 2.47 9.30 -3.53
C ALA A 32 3.24 8.02 -3.18
N THR A 33 2.56 6.88 -3.11
CA THR A 33 3.11 5.63 -2.55
C THR A 33 3.43 4.58 -3.60
N ILE A 34 2.64 4.54 -4.69
CA ILE A 34 2.71 3.51 -5.72
C ILE A 34 3.07 4.15 -7.06
N ALA A 35 4.08 3.61 -7.73
CA ALA A 35 4.33 3.86 -9.13
C ALA A 35 3.60 2.78 -9.93
N ALA A 36 2.44 3.15 -10.49
CA ALA A 36 1.56 2.24 -11.19
C ALA A 36 1.78 2.30 -12.72
N PRO A 37 1.57 1.18 -13.42
CA PRO A 37 1.72 1.11 -14.87
C PRO A 37 0.87 2.16 -15.59
N GLY A 38 1.48 2.86 -16.54
CA GLY A 38 0.82 3.93 -17.30
C GLY A 38 0.78 5.28 -16.60
N LEU A 39 1.22 5.40 -15.35
CA LEU A 39 1.35 6.68 -14.64
C LEU A 39 2.77 7.25 -14.75
N TYR A 40 2.92 8.54 -14.43
CA TYR A 40 4.24 9.14 -14.29
C TYR A 40 4.79 8.97 -12.88
N TRP A 41 6.04 8.60 -12.79
CA TRP A 41 6.83 8.72 -11.56
C TRP A 41 7.58 10.04 -11.60
N GLN A 42 7.14 10.99 -10.78
CA GLN A 42 7.82 12.27 -10.59
C GLN A 42 8.99 12.08 -9.64
N LEU A 43 10.20 12.26 -10.12
CA LEU A 43 11.44 12.07 -9.36
C LEU A 43 11.99 13.38 -8.79
N GLY A 44 11.63 14.52 -9.38
CA GLY A 44 12.09 15.84 -8.97
C GLY A 44 11.22 16.95 -9.55
N PRO A 45 11.48 18.21 -9.23
CA PRO A 45 10.73 19.33 -9.77
C PRO A 45 10.89 19.45 -11.30
N GLY A 46 9.82 19.86 -11.97
CA GLY A 46 9.77 20.06 -13.41
C GLY A 46 9.36 18.81 -14.20
N SER A 47 8.72 19.05 -15.34
CA SER A 47 8.18 17.97 -16.18
C SER A 47 9.23 17.04 -16.79
N TYR A 48 10.48 17.49 -16.90
CA TYR A 48 11.60 16.70 -17.39
C TYR A 48 12.15 15.69 -16.36
N ASN A 49 11.76 15.81 -15.10
CA ASN A 49 12.16 14.89 -14.02
C ASN A 49 11.09 13.84 -13.75
N ARG A 50 10.33 13.43 -14.75
CA ARG A 50 9.34 12.38 -14.64
C ARG A 50 9.59 11.27 -15.65
N LEU A 51 9.29 10.03 -15.24
CA LEU A 51 9.36 8.85 -16.08
C LEU A 51 7.96 8.24 -16.21
N LEU A 52 7.59 7.82 -17.41
CA LEU A 52 6.43 6.97 -17.58
C LEU A 52 6.76 5.59 -17.00
N VAL A 53 5.93 5.10 -16.09
CA VAL A 53 6.04 3.74 -15.55
C VAL A 53 5.53 2.76 -16.61
N ASP A 54 6.39 2.48 -17.58
CA ASP A 54 6.11 1.51 -18.64
C ASP A 54 6.65 0.14 -18.23
N SER A 55 5.77 -0.68 -17.67
CA SER A 55 6.10 -2.00 -17.13
C SER A 55 5.93 -3.13 -18.14
N ARG A 56 5.65 -2.79 -19.42
CA ARG A 56 5.56 -3.79 -20.50
C ARG A 56 6.94 -4.42 -20.76
N ARG A 57 6.94 -5.64 -21.27
CA ARG A 57 8.19 -6.34 -21.63
C ARG A 57 9.06 -5.49 -22.57
N GLY A 58 10.36 -5.44 -22.24
CA GLY A 58 11.34 -4.68 -23.01
C GLY A 58 11.35 -3.18 -22.77
N GLN A 59 10.43 -2.64 -21.97
CA GLN A 59 10.37 -1.22 -21.60
C GLN A 59 11.18 -0.92 -20.34
N LEU A 60 11.35 0.36 -20.00
CA LEU A 60 12.22 0.84 -18.92
C LEU A 60 11.94 0.19 -17.56
N PHE A 61 10.66 -0.01 -17.24
CA PHE A 61 10.21 -0.63 -15.99
C PHE A 61 9.77 -2.09 -16.19
N GLY A 62 9.88 -2.62 -17.39
CA GLY A 62 9.45 -3.98 -17.72
C GLY A 62 10.53 -5.02 -17.53
N VAL A 63 10.16 -6.27 -17.67
CA VAL A 63 11.08 -7.39 -17.77
C VAL A 63 11.76 -7.36 -19.15
N THR A 64 13.06 -7.68 -19.18
CA THR A 64 13.85 -7.64 -20.42
C THR A 64 13.88 -8.97 -21.16
N GLN A 65 13.36 -10.04 -20.54
CA GLN A 65 13.39 -11.40 -21.06
C GLN A 65 11.98 -11.87 -21.43
N ASP A 66 11.91 -12.83 -22.31
CA ASP A 66 10.69 -13.46 -22.78
C ASP A 66 10.05 -14.43 -21.76
N ARG A 67 10.68 -14.61 -20.62
CA ARG A 67 10.20 -15.48 -19.53
C ARG A 67 10.61 -14.95 -18.15
N ILE A 68 9.86 -15.31 -17.14
CA ILE A 68 10.22 -15.07 -15.75
C ILE A 68 11.27 -16.10 -15.32
N ILE A 69 12.51 -15.66 -15.10
CA ILE A 69 13.62 -16.52 -14.67
C ILE A 69 13.90 -16.46 -13.18
N SER A 70 13.41 -15.43 -12.50
CA SER A 70 13.64 -15.26 -11.06
C SER A 70 12.57 -14.37 -10.43
N ARG A 71 11.85 -14.91 -9.45
CA ARG A 71 10.90 -14.15 -8.64
C ARG A 71 11.59 -13.08 -7.75
N VAL A 72 12.87 -13.23 -7.48
CA VAL A 72 13.62 -12.31 -6.60
C VAL A 72 14.22 -11.13 -7.37
N ARG A 73 14.50 -11.30 -8.65
CA ARG A 73 15.22 -10.33 -9.48
C ARG A 73 14.34 -9.59 -10.49
N GLN A 74 13.08 -9.98 -10.63
CA GLN A 74 12.17 -9.41 -11.60
C GLN A 74 10.90 -8.90 -10.90
N ASN A 75 10.38 -7.76 -11.37
CA ASN A 75 9.08 -7.29 -10.93
C ASN A 75 7.99 -8.16 -11.56
N LEU A 76 7.22 -8.85 -10.72
CA LEU A 76 6.16 -9.76 -11.15
C LEU A 76 4.78 -9.09 -11.18
N THR A 77 4.67 -7.85 -10.72
CA THR A 77 3.38 -7.19 -10.54
C THR A 77 3.13 -6.06 -11.52
N GLY A 78 4.19 -5.49 -12.06
CA GLY A 78 4.15 -4.25 -12.84
C GLY A 78 4.07 -2.98 -11.99
N TYR A 79 3.87 -3.10 -10.66
CA TYR A 79 3.83 -1.98 -9.72
C TYR A 79 5.15 -1.83 -8.98
N TYR A 80 5.49 -0.58 -8.61
CA TYR A 80 6.71 -0.28 -7.87
C TYR A 80 6.40 0.52 -6.62
N VAL A 81 7.22 0.31 -5.59
CA VAL A 81 7.17 1.09 -4.35
C VAL A 81 7.80 2.45 -4.61
N LYS A 82 7.01 3.52 -4.45
CA LYS A 82 7.45 4.90 -4.60
C LYS A 82 7.68 5.56 -3.24
N LYS A 83 7.02 5.08 -2.20
CA LYS A 83 7.13 5.61 -0.85
C LYS A 83 8.56 5.54 -0.34
N GLY A 84 9.03 6.65 0.24
CA GLY A 84 10.41 6.74 0.76
C GLY A 84 11.47 7.04 -0.31
N THR A 85 11.09 7.15 -1.59
CA THR A 85 12.03 7.62 -2.61
C THR A 85 12.21 9.12 -2.53
N ARG A 86 13.39 9.60 -2.90
CA ARG A 86 13.70 11.03 -2.93
C ARG A 86 12.92 11.73 -4.03
N SER A 87 12.51 12.97 -3.76
CA SER A 87 11.76 13.83 -4.68
C SER A 87 12.62 14.93 -5.33
N ASP A 88 13.95 14.84 -5.19
CA ASP A 88 14.91 15.85 -5.66
C ASP A 88 15.93 15.28 -6.67
N ILE A 89 15.66 14.09 -7.22
CA ILE A 89 16.51 13.45 -8.23
C ILE A 89 16.38 14.20 -9.56
N ARG A 90 17.52 14.49 -10.18
CA ARG A 90 17.58 14.99 -11.56
C ARG A 90 17.86 13.83 -12.51
N LEU A 91 16.95 13.57 -13.42
CA LEU A 91 17.10 12.48 -14.39
C LEU A 91 18.36 12.57 -15.26
N PRO A 92 18.75 13.77 -15.78
CA PRO A 92 20.00 13.89 -16.52
C PRO A 92 21.23 13.42 -15.73
N ASP A 93 21.29 13.75 -14.44
CA ASP A 93 22.39 13.35 -13.57
C ASP A 93 22.41 11.83 -13.37
N TYR A 94 21.23 11.22 -13.19
CA TYR A 94 21.08 9.76 -13.07
C TYR A 94 21.58 9.03 -14.32
N PHE A 95 21.15 9.44 -15.50
CA PHE A 95 21.56 8.81 -16.76
C PHE A 95 23.03 9.06 -17.11
N ASN A 96 23.63 10.14 -16.60
CA ASN A 96 25.05 10.42 -16.75
C ASN A 96 25.93 9.71 -15.70
N GLY A 97 25.36 8.83 -14.89
CA GLY A 97 26.07 8.09 -13.85
C GLY A 97 26.47 8.94 -12.63
N ILE A 98 25.97 10.15 -12.52
CA ILE A 98 26.16 11.00 -11.34
C ILE A 98 25.15 10.57 -10.29
N SER A 99 25.47 9.51 -9.56
CA SER A 99 24.65 9.06 -8.44
C SER A 99 24.90 9.95 -7.22
N THR A 100 24.09 10.98 -7.03
CA THR A 100 23.99 11.67 -5.75
C THR A 100 23.13 10.85 -4.78
N PHE A 101 23.59 9.65 -4.45
CA PHE A 101 23.00 8.87 -3.36
C PHE A 101 23.33 9.54 -2.02
N GLN A 102 22.54 10.52 -1.65
CA GLN A 102 22.52 10.95 -0.26
C GLN A 102 21.69 9.95 0.53
N GLN A 103 22.27 9.47 1.60
CA GLN A 103 21.57 8.56 2.50
C GLN A 103 20.35 9.30 3.08
N GLY A 104 19.15 8.80 2.80
CA GLY A 104 17.93 9.31 3.40
C GLY A 104 17.86 8.93 4.88
N ALA A 105 17.17 9.72 5.68
CA ALA A 105 16.89 9.37 7.05
C ALA A 105 16.01 8.11 7.13
N THR A 106 16.41 7.14 7.95
CA THR A 106 15.56 5.99 8.25
C THR A 106 14.51 6.40 9.27
N VAL A 107 13.26 6.31 8.92
CA VAL A 107 12.13 6.60 9.80
C VAL A 107 11.77 5.34 10.56
N TYR A 108 11.95 5.34 11.88
CA TYR A 108 11.58 4.23 12.76
C TYR A 108 10.14 4.34 13.26
N MET A 109 9.66 5.57 13.50
CA MET A 109 8.31 5.86 13.99
C MET A 109 7.86 7.23 13.48
N ARG A 110 6.56 7.36 13.21
CA ARG A 110 5.95 8.60 12.72
C ARG A 110 4.80 9.02 13.64
N LEU A 111 4.54 10.33 13.72
CA LEU A 111 3.42 10.86 14.51
C LEU A 111 2.06 10.26 14.10
N ALA A 112 1.88 9.96 12.82
CA ALA A 112 0.68 9.28 12.31
C ALA A 112 0.45 7.91 12.98
N GLU A 113 1.52 7.19 13.35
CA GLU A 113 1.42 5.92 14.06
C GLU A 113 0.84 6.12 15.47
N LEU A 114 1.35 7.10 16.22
CA LEU A 114 0.82 7.43 17.54
C LEU A 114 -0.65 7.85 17.47
N TYR A 115 -1.02 8.63 16.46
CA TYR A 115 -2.40 9.04 16.25
C TYR A 115 -3.33 7.87 15.99
N LEU A 116 -2.96 6.97 15.10
CA LEU A 116 -3.80 5.81 14.75
C LEU A 116 -3.80 4.74 15.85
N ILE A 117 -2.71 4.60 16.61
CA ILE A 117 -2.70 3.77 17.84
C ILE A 117 -3.65 4.35 18.88
N ALA A 118 -3.59 5.66 19.12
CA ALA A 118 -4.49 6.31 20.08
C ALA A 118 -5.97 6.20 19.67
N ALA A 119 -6.28 6.40 18.38
CA ALA A 119 -7.64 6.25 17.86
C ALA A 119 -8.14 4.80 18.02
N GLU A 120 -7.30 3.82 17.73
CA GLU A 120 -7.60 2.39 17.92
C GLU A 120 -7.84 2.09 19.41
N ALA A 121 -6.93 2.51 20.28
CA ALA A 121 -7.03 2.24 21.71
C ALA A 121 -8.30 2.83 22.34
N TRP A 122 -8.63 4.07 22.02
CA TRP A 122 -9.87 4.68 22.52
C TRP A 122 -11.12 4.02 21.96
N ASN A 123 -11.11 3.64 20.68
CA ASN A 123 -12.23 2.90 20.11
C ASN A 123 -12.42 1.53 20.77
N GLU A 124 -11.34 0.79 21.05
CA GLU A 124 -11.44 -0.51 21.73
C GLU A 124 -11.87 -0.37 23.19
N TYR A 125 -11.46 0.70 23.87
CA TYR A 125 -11.78 0.92 25.27
C TYR A 125 -13.25 1.28 25.51
N GLU A 126 -13.80 2.24 24.76
CA GLU A 126 -15.15 2.78 25.02
C GLU A 126 -16.04 2.95 23.77
N GLY A 127 -15.45 2.81 22.59
CA GLY A 127 -16.16 2.98 21.33
C GLY A 127 -16.49 4.44 20.96
N PRO A 128 -17.16 4.63 19.80
CA PRO A 128 -17.47 5.96 19.29
C PRO A 128 -18.56 6.72 20.06
N ASN A 129 -19.20 6.10 21.03
CA ASN A 129 -20.23 6.71 21.87
C ASN A 129 -19.73 7.04 23.28
N GLY A 130 -18.45 6.79 23.57
CA GLY A 130 -17.82 7.12 24.84
C GLY A 130 -17.46 8.59 24.98
N ILE A 131 -17.01 8.97 26.19
CA ILE A 131 -16.65 10.36 26.52
C ILE A 131 -15.43 10.88 25.76
N HIS A 132 -14.61 9.98 25.17
CA HIS A 132 -13.44 10.33 24.39
C HIS A 132 -13.67 10.24 22.87
N ARG A 133 -14.95 10.25 22.43
CA ARG A 133 -15.31 10.25 21.01
C ARG A 133 -14.49 11.24 20.19
N ASP A 134 -14.40 12.47 20.66
CA ASP A 134 -13.70 13.54 19.95
C ASP A 134 -12.22 13.21 19.79
N LYS A 135 -11.58 12.61 20.80
CA LYS A 135 -10.17 12.19 20.70
C LYS A 135 -9.94 11.14 19.61
N ILE A 136 -10.89 10.21 19.41
CA ILE A 136 -10.79 9.21 18.34
C ILE A 136 -10.79 9.90 16.99
N PHE A 137 -11.81 10.74 16.74
CA PHE A 137 -11.97 11.41 15.45
C PHE A 137 -10.90 12.47 15.20
N ASP A 138 -10.48 13.25 16.18
CA ASP A 138 -9.39 14.23 16.05
C ASP A 138 -8.11 13.55 15.57
N ARG A 139 -7.74 12.42 16.18
CA ARG A 139 -6.51 11.70 15.78
C ARG A 139 -6.62 11.07 14.41
N LEU A 140 -7.76 10.44 14.12
CA LEU A 140 -8.00 9.79 12.84
C LEU A 140 -8.10 10.81 11.70
N ASN A 141 -8.84 11.90 11.92
CA ASN A 141 -9.01 12.96 10.93
C ASN A 141 -7.73 13.78 10.70
N ALA A 142 -6.89 13.98 11.71
CA ALA A 142 -5.59 14.65 11.50
C ALA A 142 -4.70 13.91 10.48
N VAL A 143 -4.74 12.59 10.45
CA VAL A 143 -4.01 11.80 9.43
C VAL A 143 -4.65 11.98 8.05
N ARG A 144 -5.97 11.98 7.98
CA ARG A 144 -6.74 12.13 6.75
C ARG A 144 -6.60 13.52 6.15
N GLU A 145 -6.72 14.56 6.96
CA GLU A 145 -6.53 15.97 6.56
C GLU A 145 -5.14 16.21 5.98
N ARG A 146 -4.09 15.70 6.66
CA ARG A 146 -2.73 15.76 6.13
C ARG A 146 -2.61 15.06 4.77
N ALA A 147 -3.34 13.98 4.56
CA ALA A 147 -3.37 13.25 3.29
C ALA A 147 -4.22 13.96 2.22
N GLY A 148 -4.89 15.07 2.55
CA GLY A 148 -5.74 15.82 1.63
C GLY A 148 -7.05 15.11 1.29
N ILE A 149 -7.58 14.29 2.20
CA ILE A 149 -8.85 13.59 2.05
C ILE A 149 -9.85 14.03 3.12
N PRO A 150 -11.16 13.97 2.84
CA PRO A 150 -12.21 14.37 3.79
C PRO A 150 -12.16 13.58 5.09
N THR A 151 -12.76 14.13 6.15
CA THR A 151 -12.93 13.46 7.44
C THR A 151 -13.63 12.10 7.29
N VAL A 152 -13.56 11.28 8.34
CA VAL A 152 -14.28 10.00 8.38
C VAL A 152 -15.78 10.25 8.26
N GLN A 153 -16.30 11.23 9.00
CA GLN A 153 -17.72 11.56 9.03
C GLN A 153 -18.23 12.00 7.65
N GLU A 154 -17.50 12.87 6.96
CA GLU A 154 -17.82 13.28 5.59
C GLU A 154 -17.74 12.11 4.61
N SER A 155 -16.61 11.38 4.60
CA SER A 155 -16.40 10.30 3.64
C SER A 155 -17.39 9.17 3.77
N TRP A 156 -17.70 8.75 4.99
CA TRP A 156 -18.62 7.62 5.22
C TRP A 156 -20.08 8.08 5.26
N GLY A 157 -20.35 9.28 5.80
CA GLY A 157 -21.70 9.83 5.87
C GLY A 157 -22.28 10.17 4.50
N GLU A 158 -21.47 10.70 3.59
CA GLU A 158 -21.93 11.11 2.25
C GLU A 158 -21.79 10.01 1.20
N TYR A 159 -20.69 9.23 1.22
CA TYR A 159 -20.33 8.31 0.14
C TYR A 159 -20.30 6.84 0.58
N GLY A 160 -20.41 6.56 1.86
CA GLY A 160 -20.39 5.19 2.38
C GLY A 160 -21.68 4.42 2.10
N ILE A 161 -21.57 3.15 1.75
CA ILE A 161 -22.73 2.24 1.63
C ILE A 161 -23.49 2.14 2.96
N ASN A 162 -22.77 2.19 4.10
CA ASN A 162 -23.33 2.33 5.44
C ASN A 162 -22.90 3.68 6.03
N PRO A 163 -23.71 4.74 5.91
CA PRO A 163 -23.39 6.07 6.41
C PRO A 163 -23.18 6.15 7.93
N ASN A 164 -23.73 5.20 8.69
CA ASN A 164 -23.61 5.13 10.13
C ASN A 164 -22.48 4.22 10.63
N LYS A 165 -21.69 3.63 9.74
CA LYS A 165 -20.64 2.67 10.11
C LYS A 165 -19.69 3.19 11.19
N PHE A 166 -19.34 4.45 11.16
CA PHE A 166 -18.42 5.08 12.12
C PHE A 166 -19.05 5.35 13.50
N ASN A 167 -20.35 5.18 13.66
CA ASN A 167 -21.05 5.31 14.94
C ASN A 167 -21.13 4.00 15.73
N GLU A 168 -20.65 2.90 15.15
CA GLU A 168 -20.58 1.59 15.77
C GLU A 168 -19.11 1.23 16.06
N GLN A 169 -18.82 0.67 17.23
CA GLN A 169 -17.45 0.32 17.63
C GLN A 169 -16.78 -0.62 16.63
N ALA A 170 -17.48 -1.66 16.19
CA ALA A 170 -16.97 -2.59 15.19
C ALA A 170 -16.74 -1.91 13.83
N GLY A 171 -17.68 -1.06 13.42
CA GLY A 171 -17.57 -0.31 12.17
C GLY A 171 -16.43 0.69 12.19
N LEU A 172 -16.24 1.42 13.28
CA LEU A 172 -15.13 2.34 13.46
C LEU A 172 -13.78 1.62 13.55
N ARG A 173 -13.73 0.43 14.17
CA ARG A 173 -12.57 -0.46 14.16
C ARG A 173 -12.13 -0.80 12.74
N ASP A 174 -13.06 -1.19 11.89
CA ASP A 174 -12.73 -1.49 10.48
C ASP A 174 -12.19 -0.25 9.75
N ILE A 175 -12.79 0.92 10.01
CA ILE A 175 -12.33 2.19 9.41
C ILE A 175 -10.90 2.50 9.86
N ILE A 176 -10.61 2.41 11.16
CA ILE A 176 -9.27 2.65 11.70
C ILE A 176 -8.24 1.67 11.14
N ARG A 177 -8.57 0.38 11.08
CA ARG A 177 -7.70 -0.65 10.52
C ARG A 177 -7.41 -0.41 9.04
N ARG A 178 -8.42 -0.02 8.27
CA ARG A 178 -8.26 0.37 6.86
C ARG A 178 -7.37 1.61 6.73
N GLU A 179 -7.57 2.64 7.55
CA GLU A 179 -6.74 3.84 7.55
C GLU A 179 -5.28 3.50 7.86
N LYS A 180 -5.01 2.67 8.88
CA LYS A 180 -3.66 2.16 9.19
C LYS A 180 -3.05 1.42 8.02
N THR A 181 -3.80 0.55 7.37
CA THR A 181 -3.32 -0.24 6.23
C THR A 181 -2.87 0.67 5.07
N ILE A 182 -3.64 1.71 4.77
CA ILE A 182 -3.33 2.65 3.69
C ILE A 182 -2.17 3.57 4.09
N GLU A 183 -2.23 4.15 5.29
CA GLU A 183 -1.22 5.08 5.78
C GLU A 183 0.17 4.45 5.91
N PHE A 184 0.25 3.20 6.37
CA PHE A 184 1.51 2.49 6.59
C PHE A 184 1.87 1.48 5.51
N MET A 185 1.26 1.60 4.33
CA MET A 185 1.62 0.79 3.18
C MET A 185 3.13 0.88 2.93
N PHE A 186 3.78 -0.27 2.77
CA PHE A 186 5.23 -0.46 2.58
C PHE A 186 6.14 -0.07 3.77
N GLU A 187 5.57 0.15 4.97
CA GLU A 187 6.35 0.41 6.20
C GLU A 187 6.44 -0.81 7.13
N GLY A 188 5.94 -1.97 6.72
CA GLY A 188 6.01 -3.22 7.49
C GLY A 188 4.94 -3.40 8.56
N HIS A 189 4.13 -2.38 8.86
CA HIS A 189 3.12 -2.43 9.93
C HIS A 189 2.08 -3.52 9.73
N ARG A 190 1.62 -3.73 8.48
CA ARG A 190 0.55 -4.67 8.15
C ARG A 190 0.83 -6.09 8.63
N PHE A 191 2.09 -6.53 8.53
CA PHE A 191 2.53 -7.85 8.95
C PHE A 191 2.27 -8.10 10.46
N TRP A 192 2.50 -7.09 11.29
CA TRP A 192 2.28 -7.16 12.74
C TRP A 192 0.82 -6.92 13.11
N ASP A 193 0.17 -5.97 12.46
CA ASP A 193 -1.20 -5.59 12.74
C ASP A 193 -2.16 -6.76 12.53
N VAL A 194 -2.10 -7.47 11.42
CA VAL A 194 -3.00 -8.61 11.17
C VAL A 194 -2.78 -9.78 12.13
N ARG A 195 -1.54 -9.94 12.63
CA ARG A 195 -1.24 -10.94 13.66
C ARG A 195 -1.85 -10.56 15.01
N ARG A 196 -1.63 -9.36 15.48
CA ARG A 196 -2.21 -8.90 16.76
C ARG A 196 -3.72 -8.76 16.72
N TRP A 197 -4.31 -8.50 15.57
CA TRP A 197 -5.77 -8.50 15.38
C TRP A 197 -6.37 -9.90 15.22
N GLY A 198 -5.57 -10.89 14.92
CA GLY A 198 -6.05 -12.24 14.60
C GLY A 198 -6.83 -12.33 13.29
N THR A 199 -6.55 -11.47 12.33
CA THR A 199 -7.37 -11.30 11.12
C THR A 199 -6.70 -11.74 9.82
N ALA A 200 -5.53 -12.36 9.88
CA ALA A 200 -4.75 -12.69 8.68
C ALA A 200 -5.57 -13.45 7.62
N ILE A 201 -6.33 -14.45 8.02
CA ILE A 201 -7.17 -15.21 7.06
C ILE A 201 -8.31 -14.37 6.50
N ALA A 202 -9.04 -13.65 7.36
CA ALA A 202 -10.14 -12.80 6.93
C ALA A 202 -9.68 -11.64 6.01
N GLU A 203 -8.40 -11.30 6.07
CA GLU A 203 -7.78 -10.24 5.28
C GLU A 203 -6.95 -10.79 4.10
N GLY A 204 -7.22 -12.01 3.67
CA GLY A 204 -6.74 -12.59 2.42
C GLY A 204 -5.27 -13.04 2.44
N TRP A 205 -4.69 -13.40 3.59
CA TRP A 205 -3.29 -13.84 3.63
C TRP A 205 -3.04 -15.21 2.97
N ASN A 206 -4.11 -15.95 2.68
CA ASN A 206 -4.07 -17.17 1.87
C ASN A 206 -4.58 -16.93 0.43
N ASP A 207 -4.93 -15.71 0.10
CA ASP A 207 -5.33 -15.39 -1.27
C ASP A 207 -4.11 -15.44 -2.19
N LYS A 208 -4.32 -15.96 -3.38
CA LYS A 208 -3.25 -16.06 -4.37
C LYS A 208 -2.87 -14.66 -4.86
N PRO A 209 -1.58 -14.25 -4.77
CA PRO A 209 -1.14 -12.98 -5.27
C PRO A 209 -1.44 -12.81 -6.76
N MET A 210 -2.04 -11.70 -7.12
CA MET A 210 -2.44 -11.38 -8.48
C MET A 210 -1.63 -10.19 -9.03
N ALA A 211 -1.39 -10.21 -10.33
CA ALA A 211 -0.63 -9.18 -11.03
C ALA A 211 -1.06 -9.05 -12.49
N TRP A 212 -0.52 -8.06 -13.17
CA TRP A 212 -0.66 -7.93 -14.62
C TRP A 212 0.30 -8.89 -15.36
N VAL A 213 0.06 -9.09 -16.64
CA VAL A 213 0.86 -9.98 -17.49
C VAL A 213 2.16 -9.25 -17.88
N VAL A 214 3.16 -9.28 -16.99
CA VAL A 214 4.43 -8.54 -17.15
C VAL A 214 5.25 -8.96 -18.37
N LEU A 215 4.90 -10.04 -19.03
CA LEU A 215 5.49 -10.48 -20.30
C LEU A 215 4.78 -9.88 -21.54
N GLY A 216 3.69 -9.15 -21.37
CA GLY A 216 3.00 -8.46 -22.46
C GLY A 216 3.83 -7.33 -23.05
N GLU A 217 3.87 -7.23 -24.36
CA GLU A 217 4.61 -6.20 -25.12
C GLU A 217 3.74 -4.98 -25.42
N THR A 218 2.44 -5.16 -25.49
CA THR A 218 1.46 -4.10 -25.67
C THR A 218 0.69 -3.84 -24.38
N TRP A 219 0.09 -2.66 -24.22
CA TRP A 219 -0.79 -2.38 -23.07
C TRP A 219 -1.97 -3.33 -23.00
N GLN A 220 -2.51 -3.73 -24.16
CA GLN A 220 -3.59 -4.68 -24.23
C GLN A 220 -3.19 -6.04 -23.66
N GLU A 221 -2.06 -6.58 -24.06
CA GLU A 221 -1.52 -7.84 -23.54
C GLU A 221 -1.14 -7.72 -22.07
N PHE A 222 -0.46 -6.62 -21.68
CA PHE A 222 -0.06 -6.37 -20.31
C PHE A 222 -1.27 -6.35 -19.36
N PHE A 223 -2.36 -5.71 -19.75
CA PHE A 223 -3.62 -5.71 -19.00
C PHE A 223 -4.52 -6.93 -19.30
N ASN A 224 -3.93 -8.02 -19.79
CA ASN A 224 -4.61 -9.29 -20.02
C ASN A 224 -5.87 -9.16 -20.90
N ASN A 225 -5.80 -8.36 -21.95
CA ASN A 225 -6.92 -8.11 -22.86
C ASN A 225 -8.21 -7.66 -22.15
N GLY A 226 -8.10 -6.98 -21.00
CA GLY A 226 -9.23 -6.54 -20.20
C GLY A 226 -9.88 -7.63 -19.33
N GLN A 227 -9.32 -8.84 -19.27
CA GLN A 227 -9.83 -9.93 -18.44
C GLN A 227 -9.47 -9.81 -16.96
N GLY A 228 -8.66 -8.80 -16.61
CA GLY A 228 -8.20 -8.58 -15.24
C GLY A 228 -6.86 -9.24 -14.92
N PRO A 229 -6.37 -9.06 -13.69
CA PRO A 229 -5.07 -9.58 -13.27
C PRO A 229 -5.06 -11.11 -13.20
N VAL A 230 -3.86 -11.68 -13.32
CA VAL A 230 -3.61 -13.14 -13.29
C VAL A 230 -2.91 -13.53 -11.99
N VAL A 231 -3.08 -14.79 -11.57
CA VAL A 231 -2.34 -15.34 -10.43
C VAL A 231 -0.85 -15.46 -10.78
N VAL A 232 0.01 -14.89 -9.94
CA VAL A 232 1.47 -14.87 -10.16
C VAL A 232 2.15 -16.09 -9.53
N TRP A 233 1.70 -16.47 -8.34
CA TRP A 233 2.12 -17.69 -7.64
C TRP A 233 1.05 -18.13 -6.66
N ASP A 234 1.11 -19.39 -6.21
CA ASP A 234 0.12 -20.01 -5.32
C ASP A 234 0.71 -20.63 -4.06
N ASP A 235 1.97 -20.29 -3.76
CA ASP A 235 2.72 -20.85 -2.63
C ASP A 235 2.47 -20.10 -1.30
N ALA A 236 1.63 -19.05 -1.31
CA ALA A 236 1.32 -18.30 -0.09
C ALA A 236 0.41 -19.14 0.81
N TYR A 237 0.93 -19.48 1.99
CA TYR A 237 0.19 -20.25 2.97
C TYR A 237 0.43 -19.72 4.38
N PHE A 238 -0.66 -19.36 5.05
CA PHE A 238 -0.69 -18.96 6.45
C PHE A 238 -1.49 -20.00 7.24
N ASN A 239 -0.85 -20.68 8.19
CA ASN A 239 -1.51 -21.61 9.09
C ASN A 239 -1.93 -20.89 10.38
N PRO A 240 -3.25 -20.65 10.61
CA PRO A 240 -3.70 -19.90 11.80
C PRO A 240 -3.35 -20.56 13.12
N ALA A 241 -3.20 -21.88 13.16
CA ALA A 241 -2.82 -22.61 14.37
C ALA A 241 -1.36 -22.39 14.78
N ARG A 242 -0.52 -21.91 13.84
CA ARG A 242 0.92 -21.73 14.02
C ARG A 242 1.37 -20.30 13.82
N ASP A 243 1.01 -19.68 12.69
CA ASP A 243 1.71 -18.52 12.13
C ASP A 243 1.31 -17.18 12.76
N TYR A 244 0.33 -17.14 13.67
CA TYR A 244 0.09 -15.97 14.51
C TYR A 244 1.22 -15.76 15.53
N LEU A 245 1.94 -16.82 15.90
CA LEU A 245 3.05 -16.77 16.84
C LEU A 245 4.35 -17.14 16.13
N PHE A 246 5.47 -16.72 16.69
CA PHE A 246 6.80 -17.08 16.21
C PHE A 246 7.35 -18.28 16.99
N PRO A 247 8.23 -19.09 16.38
CA PRO A 247 8.94 -20.14 17.13
C PRO A 247 9.84 -19.51 18.21
N ILE A 248 9.86 -20.15 19.36
CA ILE A 248 10.89 -19.89 20.36
C ILE A 248 12.16 -20.61 19.90
N LYS A 249 13.31 -19.94 19.98
CA LYS A 249 14.57 -20.54 19.59
C LYS A 249 14.80 -21.84 20.38
N SER A 250 15.14 -22.94 19.70
CA SER A 250 15.25 -24.26 20.33
C SER A 250 16.22 -24.30 21.50
N GLU A 251 17.34 -23.55 21.42
CA GLU A 251 18.29 -23.39 22.50
C GLU A 251 17.68 -22.76 23.75
N GLU A 252 16.88 -21.70 23.57
CA GLU A 252 16.20 -21.04 24.66
C GLU A 252 15.15 -21.93 25.31
N ALA A 253 14.39 -22.66 24.49
CA ALA A 253 13.40 -23.61 25.00
C ALA A 253 14.05 -24.72 25.84
N MET A 254 15.21 -25.25 25.41
CA MET A 254 15.95 -26.30 26.14
C MET A 254 16.56 -25.78 27.45
N VAL A 255 17.10 -24.55 27.46
CA VAL A 255 17.78 -24.00 28.66
C VAL A 255 16.78 -23.47 29.68
N SER A 256 15.72 -22.82 29.23
CA SER A 256 14.73 -22.17 30.12
C SER A 256 13.54 -23.07 30.50
N GLY A 257 13.35 -24.20 29.81
CA GLY A 257 12.17 -25.07 30.00
C GLY A 257 10.86 -24.44 29.49
N ILE A 258 10.94 -23.37 28.69
CA ILE A 258 9.75 -22.76 28.08
C ILE A 258 9.14 -23.68 27.05
N VAL A 259 7.82 -23.87 27.11
CA VAL A 259 7.08 -24.66 26.11
C VAL A 259 7.06 -23.92 24.78
N GLN A 260 7.37 -24.64 23.70
CA GLN A 260 7.30 -24.10 22.34
C GLN A 260 5.88 -23.66 21.96
N ASN A 261 5.77 -22.62 21.15
CA ASN A 261 4.49 -22.18 20.61
C ASN A 261 3.82 -23.28 19.77
N PRO A 262 2.47 -23.33 19.73
CA PRO A 262 1.75 -24.37 19.00
C PRO A 262 2.17 -24.46 17.53
N GLY A 263 2.40 -25.66 17.04
CA GLY A 263 2.71 -25.92 15.64
C GLY A 263 4.18 -25.71 15.21
N TRP A 264 5.06 -25.36 16.17
CA TRP A 264 6.50 -25.16 15.93
C TRP A 264 7.35 -26.26 16.57
#